data_ca52e44e32fa0b95f59adb3e696d86ef
#
_entry.id   ca52e44e32fa0b95f59adb3e696d86ef
#
_cell.length_a   1.000
_cell.length_b   1.000
_cell.length_c   1.000
_cell.angle_alpha   90.00
_cell.angle_beta   90.00
_cell.angle_gamma   90.00
#
_symmetry.space_group_name_H-M   'P 1'
#
loop_
_entity.id
_entity.type
_entity.pdbx_description
1 polymer ?
#
loop_
_entity_poly.entity_id
_entity_poly.type
_entity_poly.pdbx_seq_one_letter_code
_entity_poly.pdbx_strand_id
1 'polypeptide(L)'
;MSGCVSSSAPTQINANLPTIQNLKTISDMTEVGFEWTPTPTSNVAGYYLYRSNPNENNGKMKVVADIKDRFASHYVDANLAPETTYSYEMRTYSESKQISDAGVVISATTKPLIDSVPFVRALTNLPERVKLIWRPHPDLRVASYLVEKADISKENWRQIAEIKGRLNAEFIDNDVKSGRSYKYRVFVKTNNGTVSKPSQIIDSTTKQLPSEVINAQATKNAPKKIILTWDSVASDDFGYYKIYSTSNKFLPYTYLIKTTSNSYEDLINENGATRYYKITIVDKDGLESKKPGEPVVGMTLAAIEAPVISSIVGDSTAVKLTWDASEKAQSFTVIREGGGSEQKFTNITGNEFVDNSVAYGQKYSYKVIAVDEYGINSDASAKAEIAIE
;
A
#
# COMPACT_ATOMS: atom_id res chain seq x y z
N MET A 1 -30.98 16.90 17.40
CA MET A 1 -31.90 17.15 16.27
C MET A 1 -32.24 18.63 16.24
N SER A 2 -31.64 19.36 15.31
CA SER A 2 -31.85 20.79 15.13
C SER A 2 -33.04 20.98 14.18
N GLY A 3 -34.20 21.32 14.71
CA GLY A 3 -35.37 21.62 13.91
C GLY A 3 -35.24 23.01 13.27
N CYS A 4 -35.16 23.06 11.94
CA CYS A 4 -35.39 24.30 11.21
C CYS A 4 -36.79 24.80 11.49
N VAL A 5 -36.93 25.82 12.32
CA VAL A 5 -38.18 26.56 12.48
C VAL A 5 -38.26 27.62 11.39
N SER A 6 -38.82 27.30 10.25
CA SER A 6 -39.29 28.28 9.26
C SER A 6 -40.77 28.62 9.52
N SER A 7 -41.08 29.19 10.66
CA SER A 7 -42.39 29.83 10.88
C SER A 7 -42.19 31.35 10.87
N SER A 8 -43.03 32.05 10.11
CA SER A 8 -43.09 33.50 10.17
C SER A 8 -43.24 33.94 11.64
N ALA A 9 -42.38 34.86 12.09
CA ALA A 9 -42.41 35.37 13.46
C ALA A 9 -43.84 35.84 13.80
N PRO A 10 -44.37 35.48 15.00
CA PRO A 10 -45.64 36.05 15.44
C PRO A 10 -45.58 37.57 15.43
N THR A 11 -46.60 38.21 14.89
CA THR A 11 -46.63 39.67 14.73
C THR A 11 -47.62 40.35 15.67
N GLN A 12 -48.53 39.57 16.28
CA GLN A 12 -49.54 40.14 17.16
C GLN A 12 -48.97 40.41 18.56
N ILE A 13 -48.91 41.66 18.93
CA ILE A 13 -48.43 42.09 20.25
C ILE A 13 -49.58 42.05 21.26
N ASN A 14 -49.27 41.60 22.49
CA ASN A 14 -50.13 41.63 23.65
C ASN A 14 -49.40 42.35 24.81
N ALA A 15 -49.71 43.60 25.06
CA ALA A 15 -49.07 44.43 26.08
C ALA A 15 -49.27 43.90 27.54
N ASN A 16 -50.18 42.97 27.75
CA ASN A 16 -50.36 42.34 29.07
C ASN A 16 -49.35 41.19 29.34
N LEU A 17 -48.56 40.80 28.35
CA LEU A 17 -47.47 39.85 28.55
C LEU A 17 -46.25 40.55 29.15
N PRO A 18 -45.59 39.95 30.17
CA PRO A 18 -44.43 40.52 30.77
C PRO A 18 -43.23 40.56 29.79
N THR A 19 -42.49 41.67 29.78
CA THR A 19 -41.27 41.83 29.01
C THR A 19 -40.05 41.32 29.81
N ILE A 20 -39.06 40.76 29.13
CA ILE A 20 -37.80 40.36 29.73
C ILE A 20 -36.83 41.53 29.73
N GLN A 21 -36.41 41.97 30.94
CA GLN A 21 -35.55 43.13 31.13
C GLN A 21 -34.14 42.77 31.65
N ASN A 22 -33.93 41.55 32.13
CA ASN A 22 -32.71 41.12 32.80
C ASN A 22 -31.99 39.98 32.06
N LEU A 23 -32.00 40.02 30.72
CA LEU A 23 -31.29 39.07 29.89
C LEU A 23 -29.76 39.29 30.02
N LYS A 24 -29.05 38.26 30.45
CA LYS A 24 -27.58 38.21 30.53
C LYS A 24 -27.01 37.24 29.52
N THR A 25 -25.77 37.48 29.10
CA THR A 25 -25.08 36.62 28.15
C THR A 25 -23.67 36.25 28.58
N ILE A 26 -23.24 35.07 28.12
CA ILE A 26 -21.86 34.66 28.13
C ILE A 26 -21.51 34.11 26.74
N SER A 27 -20.46 34.63 26.12
CA SER A 27 -20.02 34.22 24.80
C SER A 27 -18.87 33.21 24.86
N ASP A 28 -18.94 32.20 23.98
CA ASP A 28 -17.79 31.40 23.61
C ASP A 28 -17.50 31.56 22.09
N MET A 29 -16.68 30.72 21.49
CA MET A 29 -16.19 30.86 20.11
C MET A 29 -17.32 30.79 19.06
N THR A 30 -18.26 29.87 19.25
CA THR A 30 -19.33 29.59 18.27
C THR A 30 -20.71 29.51 18.92
N GLU A 31 -20.84 29.97 20.15
CA GLU A 31 -22.09 29.95 20.91
C GLU A 31 -22.19 31.09 21.90
N VAL A 32 -23.44 31.46 22.22
CA VAL A 32 -23.79 32.44 23.23
C VAL A 32 -24.81 31.80 24.18
N GLY A 33 -24.46 31.74 25.44
CA GLY A 33 -25.34 31.33 26.52
C GLY A 33 -26.14 32.51 27.06
N PHE A 34 -27.40 32.26 27.42
CA PHE A 34 -28.33 33.22 27.98
C PHE A 34 -28.81 32.79 29.33
N GLU A 35 -28.98 33.74 30.24
CA GLU A 35 -29.62 33.61 31.54
C GLU A 35 -30.64 34.74 31.70
N TRP A 36 -31.83 34.39 32.19
CA TRP A 36 -32.87 35.38 32.56
C TRP A 36 -33.68 34.92 33.76
N THR A 37 -34.39 35.82 34.41
CA THR A 37 -35.37 35.47 35.44
C THR A 37 -36.70 35.10 34.77
N PRO A 38 -37.18 33.85 34.97
CA PRO A 38 -38.48 33.45 34.43
C PRO A 38 -39.60 34.34 34.95
N THR A 39 -40.61 34.55 34.09
CA THR A 39 -41.87 35.25 34.45
C THR A 39 -43.03 34.25 34.33
N PRO A 40 -43.18 33.32 35.29
CA PRO A 40 -44.08 32.18 35.18
C PRO A 40 -45.57 32.53 35.49
N THR A 41 -46.03 33.63 34.93
CA THR A 41 -47.43 34.00 35.00
C THR A 41 -48.28 33.07 34.12
N SER A 42 -49.57 32.85 34.49
CA SER A 42 -50.41 31.89 33.81
C SER A 42 -50.67 32.18 32.32
N ASN A 43 -50.49 33.44 31.90
CA ASN A 43 -50.66 33.86 30.53
C ASN A 43 -49.39 33.70 29.66
N VAL A 44 -48.25 33.30 30.23
CA VAL A 44 -47.01 32.99 29.50
C VAL A 44 -46.91 31.52 29.20
N ALA A 45 -46.72 31.15 27.92
CA ALA A 45 -46.51 29.78 27.46
C ALA A 45 -44.99 29.45 27.25
N GLY A 46 -44.18 30.49 26.96
CA GLY A 46 -42.74 30.32 26.70
C GLY A 46 -42.07 31.61 26.25
N TYR A 47 -40.90 31.47 25.61
CA TYR A 47 -40.07 32.58 25.18
C TYR A 47 -39.62 32.39 23.72
N TYR A 48 -39.64 33.48 22.94
CA TYR A 48 -38.94 33.53 21.66
C TYR A 48 -37.65 34.32 21.83
N LEU A 49 -36.53 33.70 21.38
CA LEU A 49 -35.25 34.41 21.24
C LEU A 49 -35.12 34.92 19.80
N TYR A 50 -34.94 36.21 19.67
CA TYR A 50 -34.66 36.87 18.42
C TYR A 50 -33.16 37.16 18.31
N ARG A 51 -32.63 37.05 17.10
CA ARG A 51 -31.24 37.41 16.79
C ARG A 51 -31.18 38.25 15.52
N SER A 52 -30.35 39.26 15.54
CA SER A 52 -29.88 40.00 14.38
C SER A 52 -28.45 39.56 14.06
N ASN A 53 -28.19 39.18 12.82
CA ASN A 53 -26.85 38.91 12.31
C ASN A 53 -26.48 40.07 11.35
N PRO A 54 -25.37 40.79 11.59
CA PRO A 54 -24.95 41.91 10.71
C PRO A 54 -24.66 41.47 9.29
N ASN A 55 -24.31 40.20 9.07
CA ASN A 55 -23.98 39.60 7.78
C ASN A 55 -25.19 38.93 7.07
N GLU A 56 -26.37 38.94 7.71
CA GLU A 56 -27.56 38.28 7.19
C GLU A 56 -28.77 39.22 7.26
N ASN A 57 -29.68 39.07 6.31
CA ASN A 57 -31.01 39.67 6.33
C ASN A 57 -31.03 41.18 6.65
N ASN A 58 -30.02 41.95 6.18
CA ASN A 58 -29.84 43.35 6.44
C ASN A 58 -29.89 43.76 7.93
N GLY A 59 -29.41 42.88 8.81
CA GLY A 59 -29.39 43.11 10.25
C GLY A 59 -30.75 43.03 10.94
N LYS A 60 -31.81 42.56 10.28
CA LYS A 60 -33.14 42.43 10.90
C LYS A 60 -33.21 41.28 11.87
N MET A 61 -33.87 41.52 12.99
CA MET A 61 -34.14 40.45 13.99
C MET A 61 -35.02 39.35 13.41
N LYS A 62 -34.67 38.11 13.65
CA LYS A 62 -35.46 36.91 13.34
C LYS A 62 -35.50 35.97 14.55
N VAL A 63 -36.57 35.21 14.70
CA VAL A 63 -36.68 34.18 15.74
C VAL A 63 -35.66 33.09 15.43
N VAL A 64 -34.80 32.79 16.41
CA VAL A 64 -33.78 31.71 16.35
C VAL A 64 -34.09 30.56 17.32
N ALA A 65 -34.96 30.81 18.32
CA ALA A 65 -35.43 29.75 19.22
C ALA A 65 -36.88 29.98 19.67
N ASP A 66 -37.60 28.87 19.84
CA ASP A 66 -38.91 28.75 20.50
C ASP A 66 -38.71 27.87 21.77
N ILE A 67 -38.66 28.55 22.92
CA ILE A 67 -38.43 27.94 24.23
C ILE A 67 -39.81 27.70 24.86
N LYS A 68 -40.32 26.47 24.77
CA LYS A 68 -41.70 26.09 25.13
C LYS A 68 -41.96 25.81 26.61
N ASP A 69 -41.12 26.37 27.46
CA ASP A 69 -41.23 26.24 28.90
C ASP A 69 -41.18 27.60 29.57
N ARG A 70 -42.26 28.04 30.19
CA ARG A 70 -42.36 29.31 30.92
C ARG A 70 -41.44 29.40 32.16
N PHE A 71 -40.96 28.25 32.66
CA PHE A 71 -40.04 28.18 33.78
C PHE A 71 -38.58 28.16 33.34
N ALA A 72 -38.30 28.08 32.04
CA ALA A 72 -36.94 28.12 31.52
C ALA A 72 -36.25 29.42 31.91
N SER A 73 -34.98 29.33 32.28
CA SER A 73 -34.13 30.43 32.70
C SER A 73 -32.79 30.49 31.94
N HIS A 74 -32.52 29.51 31.09
CA HIS A 74 -31.28 29.40 30.35
C HIS A 74 -31.52 28.87 28.91
N TYR A 75 -30.72 29.35 27.99
CA TYR A 75 -30.68 28.88 26.61
C TYR A 75 -29.29 29.06 26.00
N VAL A 76 -28.93 28.26 25.01
CA VAL A 76 -27.68 28.42 24.26
C VAL A 76 -28.00 28.52 22.77
N ASP A 77 -27.59 29.63 22.15
CA ASP A 77 -27.59 29.81 20.69
C ASP A 77 -26.22 29.35 20.18
N ALA A 78 -26.18 28.29 19.34
CA ALA A 78 -25.01 27.65 18.86
C ALA A 78 -24.83 27.77 17.34
N ASN A 79 -23.69 27.29 16.82
CA ASN A 79 -23.31 27.36 15.41
C ASN A 79 -23.18 28.80 14.88
N LEU A 80 -22.71 29.69 15.72
CA LEU A 80 -22.43 31.09 15.40
C LEU A 80 -21.06 31.23 14.75
N ALA A 81 -20.90 32.25 13.91
CA ALA A 81 -19.58 32.60 13.39
C ALA A 81 -18.72 33.18 14.52
N PRO A 82 -17.44 32.86 14.60
CA PRO A 82 -16.53 33.45 15.57
C PRO A 82 -16.28 34.91 15.28
N GLU A 83 -15.79 35.63 16.28
CA GLU A 83 -15.44 37.07 16.20
C GLU A 83 -16.57 37.94 15.60
N THR A 84 -17.82 37.54 15.84
CA THR A 84 -19.00 38.19 15.24
C THR A 84 -19.91 38.73 16.35
N THR A 85 -20.34 39.97 16.19
CA THR A 85 -21.30 40.62 17.12
C THR A 85 -22.71 40.39 16.64
N TYR A 86 -23.51 39.79 17.51
CA TYR A 86 -24.93 39.56 17.32
C TYR A 86 -25.74 40.43 18.29
N SER A 87 -26.90 40.88 17.87
CA SER A 87 -27.87 41.54 18.78
C SER A 87 -29.01 40.57 19.06
N TYR A 88 -29.44 40.53 20.30
CA TYR A 88 -30.48 39.61 20.79
C TYR A 88 -31.58 40.34 21.52
N GLU A 89 -32.78 39.82 21.40
CA GLU A 89 -33.97 40.25 22.14
C GLU A 89 -34.76 39.02 22.54
N MET A 90 -35.29 38.97 23.76
CA MET A 90 -36.16 37.91 24.22
C MET A 90 -37.56 38.43 24.49
N ARG A 91 -38.59 37.76 23.97
CA ARG A 91 -39.99 38.07 24.21
C ARG A 91 -40.71 36.88 24.79
N THR A 92 -41.61 37.12 25.75
CA THR A 92 -42.55 36.09 26.18
C THR A 92 -43.66 35.90 25.12
N TYR A 93 -44.28 34.74 25.11
CA TYR A 93 -45.46 34.51 24.29
C TYR A 93 -46.53 33.72 25.03
N SER A 94 -47.82 33.90 24.60
CA SER A 94 -49.00 33.23 25.13
C SER A 94 -49.31 31.93 24.40
N GLU A 95 -50.23 31.09 24.90
CA GLU A 95 -50.74 29.92 24.21
C GLU A 95 -51.30 30.23 22.80
N SER A 96 -51.91 31.40 22.64
CA SER A 96 -52.40 31.90 21.34
C SER A 96 -51.27 32.48 20.43
N LYS A 97 -49.98 32.34 20.80
CA LYS A 97 -48.83 32.82 20.08
C LYS A 97 -48.75 34.36 19.93
N GLN A 98 -49.46 35.10 20.75
CA GLN A 98 -49.23 36.56 20.89
C GLN A 98 -47.93 36.80 21.64
N ILE A 99 -47.17 37.80 21.29
CA ILE A 99 -45.86 38.17 21.87
C ILE A 99 -45.93 39.40 22.75
N SER A 100 -45.05 39.51 23.74
CA SER A 100 -44.91 40.73 24.53
C SER A 100 -44.42 41.91 23.69
N ASP A 101 -44.54 43.10 24.26
CA ASP A 101 -43.79 44.25 23.77
C ASP A 101 -42.27 43.92 23.71
N ALA A 102 -41.53 44.80 22.99
CA ALA A 102 -40.09 44.67 22.87
C ALA A 102 -39.41 44.67 24.26
N GLY A 103 -38.54 43.73 24.49
CA GLY A 103 -37.66 43.68 25.65
C GLY A 103 -36.38 44.49 25.43
N VAL A 104 -35.41 44.27 26.32
CA VAL A 104 -34.08 44.86 26.19
C VAL A 104 -33.35 44.16 25.05
N VAL A 105 -32.80 44.96 24.12
CA VAL A 105 -31.82 44.44 23.11
C VAL A 105 -30.44 44.47 23.69
N ILE A 106 -29.80 43.35 23.70
CA ILE A 106 -28.41 43.17 24.17
C ILE A 106 -27.52 42.72 23.02
N SER A 107 -26.24 43.03 23.09
CA SER A 107 -25.24 42.60 22.12
C SER A 107 -24.27 41.60 22.76
N ALA A 108 -23.94 40.58 22.01
CA ALA A 108 -22.96 39.59 22.40
C ALA A 108 -22.00 39.34 21.23
N THR A 109 -20.70 39.39 21.50
CA THR A 109 -19.65 39.07 20.50
C THR A 109 -19.04 37.74 20.81
N THR A 110 -19.05 36.85 19.83
CA THR A 110 -18.38 35.54 19.95
C THR A 110 -16.86 35.71 20.02
N LYS A 111 -16.20 34.84 20.76
CA LYS A 111 -14.73 34.86 20.89
C LYS A 111 -14.05 34.40 19.61
N PRO A 112 -12.76 34.75 19.38
CA PRO A 112 -11.96 34.13 18.32
C PRO A 112 -11.84 32.64 18.50
N LEU A 113 -11.69 31.92 17.38
CA LEU A 113 -11.41 30.49 17.42
C LEU A 113 -10.12 30.23 18.18
N ILE A 114 -10.11 29.13 18.92
CA ILE A 114 -8.90 28.62 19.57
C ILE A 114 -7.82 28.41 18.49
N ASP A 115 -6.59 28.73 18.80
CA ASP A 115 -5.46 28.44 17.93
C ASP A 115 -5.26 26.93 17.79
N SER A 116 -4.60 26.53 16.72
CA SER A 116 -4.17 25.14 16.54
C SER A 116 -2.97 24.82 17.43
N VAL A 117 -2.39 23.65 17.24
CA VAL A 117 -1.20 23.24 17.99
C VAL A 117 -0.03 24.21 17.73
N PRO A 118 0.67 24.68 18.78
CA PRO A 118 1.71 25.71 18.63
C PRO A 118 2.98 25.18 17.97
N PHE A 119 3.11 23.86 17.87
CA PHE A 119 4.24 23.18 17.24
C PHE A 119 3.73 21.91 16.60
N VAL A 120 4.13 21.67 15.36
CA VAL A 120 3.91 20.43 14.66
C VAL A 120 5.11 20.13 13.75
N ARG A 121 5.52 18.88 13.67
CA ARG A 121 6.64 18.40 12.86
C ARG A 121 6.32 17.04 12.25
N ALA A 122 6.80 16.78 11.04
CA ALA A 122 6.85 15.44 10.45
C ALA A 122 8.27 14.86 10.56
N LEU A 123 8.37 13.58 10.89
CA LEU A 123 9.57 12.78 10.68
C LEU A 123 9.50 12.27 9.24
N THR A 124 10.50 12.66 8.45
CA THR A 124 10.60 12.35 7.02
C THR A 124 11.52 11.16 6.78
N ASN A 125 11.55 10.67 5.53
CA ASN A 125 12.44 9.59 5.10
C ASN A 125 12.25 8.26 5.88
N LEU A 126 11.02 8.01 6.35
CA LEU A 126 10.65 6.73 6.96
C LEU A 126 10.14 5.76 5.89
N PRO A 127 10.37 4.45 6.06
CA PRO A 127 9.89 3.43 5.12
C PRO A 127 8.35 3.33 5.19
N GLU A 128 7.69 3.63 4.06
CA GLU A 128 6.23 3.51 3.87
C GLU A 128 5.38 4.08 5.00
N ARG A 129 5.86 5.15 5.64
CA ARG A 129 5.12 5.87 6.69
C ARG A 129 5.59 7.31 6.84
N VAL A 130 4.72 8.12 7.43
CA VAL A 130 5.04 9.46 7.91
C VAL A 130 4.60 9.53 9.37
N LYS A 131 5.49 9.95 10.26
CA LYS A 131 5.15 10.20 11.66
C LYS A 131 5.03 11.69 11.90
N LEU A 132 3.86 12.13 12.37
CA LEU A 132 3.58 13.48 12.83
C LEU A 132 3.69 13.53 14.36
N ILE A 133 4.29 14.58 14.87
CA ILE A 133 4.34 14.89 16.30
C ILE A 133 3.98 16.34 16.51
N TRP A 134 3.28 16.64 17.58
CA TRP A 134 2.94 18.01 18.01
C TRP A 134 3.05 18.16 19.53
N ARG A 135 2.93 19.38 20.02
CA ARG A 135 2.79 19.60 21.46
C ARG A 135 1.31 19.49 21.85
N PRO A 136 0.99 18.82 22.97
CA PRO A 136 -0.35 18.86 23.53
C PRO A 136 -0.81 20.29 23.72
N HIS A 137 -2.05 20.59 23.31
CA HIS A 137 -2.59 21.94 23.43
C HIS A 137 -2.79 22.32 24.92
N PRO A 138 -2.45 23.55 25.35
CA PRO A 138 -2.57 23.94 26.76
C PRO A 138 -4.02 24.08 27.22
N ASP A 139 -4.96 24.44 26.35
CA ASP A 139 -6.37 24.63 26.69
C ASP A 139 -7.03 23.30 27.06
N LEU A 140 -7.63 23.26 28.28
CA LEU A 140 -8.28 22.07 28.83
C LEU A 140 -9.59 21.66 28.09
N ARG A 141 -10.16 22.56 27.28
CA ARG A 141 -11.34 22.29 26.47
C ARG A 141 -11.04 21.40 25.26
N VAL A 142 -9.77 21.23 24.90
CA VAL A 142 -9.38 20.38 23.76
C VAL A 142 -9.65 18.91 24.07
N ALA A 143 -10.48 18.28 23.24
CA ALA A 143 -10.88 16.88 23.32
C ALA A 143 -10.09 15.97 22.36
N SER A 144 -9.77 16.46 21.17
CA SER A 144 -9.10 15.69 20.14
C SER A 144 -8.34 16.59 19.15
N TYR A 145 -7.55 15.93 18.29
CA TYR A 145 -6.85 16.56 17.17
C TYR A 145 -7.34 15.92 15.87
N LEU A 146 -7.60 16.76 14.86
CA LEU A 146 -7.92 16.30 13.51
C LEU A 146 -6.67 16.44 12.67
N VAL A 147 -6.30 15.37 11.95
CA VAL A 147 -5.16 15.35 11.04
C VAL A 147 -5.69 15.32 9.61
N GLU A 148 -5.24 16.27 8.81
CA GLU A 148 -5.52 16.30 7.38
C GLU A 148 -4.26 16.09 6.55
N LYS A 149 -4.44 15.43 5.41
CA LYS A 149 -3.42 15.14 4.40
C LYS A 149 -3.84 15.64 3.03
N ALA A 150 -2.87 16.09 2.26
CA ALA A 150 -3.01 16.37 0.83
C ALA A 150 -1.77 15.91 0.06
N ASP A 151 -1.91 15.63 -1.23
CA ASP A 151 -0.78 15.43 -2.13
C ASP A 151 -0.05 16.75 -2.36
N ILE A 152 1.28 16.72 -2.55
CA ILE A 152 2.08 17.94 -2.70
C ILE A 152 1.66 18.79 -3.90
N SER A 153 1.16 18.16 -4.95
CA SER A 153 0.77 18.81 -6.20
C SER A 153 -0.71 19.25 -6.25
N LYS A 154 -1.53 18.81 -5.28
CA LYS A 154 -2.97 19.07 -5.24
C LYS A 154 -3.37 19.44 -3.82
N GLU A 155 -4.02 20.57 -3.65
CA GLU A 155 -4.51 21.00 -2.33
C GLU A 155 -5.87 20.36 -1.96
N ASN A 156 -6.07 19.12 -2.36
CA ASN A 156 -7.25 18.33 -1.98
C ASN A 156 -7.05 17.77 -0.55
N TRP A 157 -7.32 18.62 0.42
CA TRP A 157 -7.23 18.26 1.82
C TRP A 157 -8.32 17.24 2.19
N ARG A 158 -7.90 16.16 2.87
CA ARG A 158 -8.82 15.17 3.45
C ARG A 158 -8.44 14.90 4.90
N GLN A 159 -9.42 14.81 5.76
CA GLN A 159 -9.20 14.32 7.12
C GLN A 159 -8.88 12.82 7.05
N ILE A 160 -7.76 12.44 7.66
CA ILE A 160 -7.28 11.05 7.70
C ILE A 160 -7.36 10.45 9.11
N ALA A 161 -7.43 11.27 10.15
CA ALA A 161 -7.54 10.79 11.52
C ALA A 161 -8.19 11.81 12.45
N GLU A 162 -8.80 11.30 13.52
CA GLU A 162 -9.14 12.05 14.74
C GLU A 162 -8.46 11.37 15.93
N ILE A 163 -7.53 12.07 16.57
CA ILE A 163 -6.75 11.57 17.70
C ILE A 163 -7.40 12.07 18.99
N LYS A 164 -8.10 11.19 19.67
CA LYS A 164 -8.81 11.52 20.93
C LYS A 164 -7.84 11.69 22.09
N GLY A 165 -8.17 12.63 22.97
CA GLY A 165 -7.41 12.93 24.18
C GLY A 165 -6.34 14.01 23.95
N ARG A 166 -6.43 15.10 24.73
CA ARG A 166 -5.58 16.29 24.64
C ARG A 166 -4.07 16.00 24.75
N LEU A 167 -3.69 14.95 25.46
CA LEU A 167 -2.27 14.60 25.68
C LEU A 167 -1.72 13.65 24.62
N ASN A 168 -2.53 13.11 23.72
CA ASN A 168 -2.10 12.27 22.62
C ASN A 168 -1.59 13.14 21.48
N ALA A 169 -0.28 13.22 21.32
CA ALA A 169 0.39 14.24 20.53
C ALA A 169 1.21 13.65 19.36
N GLU A 170 0.77 12.50 18.82
CA GLU A 170 1.39 11.89 17.64
C GLU A 170 0.37 11.15 16.76
N PHE A 171 0.74 11.01 15.51
CA PHE A 171 0.02 10.19 14.54
C PHE A 171 1.00 9.58 13.53
N ILE A 172 0.78 8.32 13.15
CA ILE A 172 1.55 7.63 12.10
C ILE A 172 0.62 7.34 10.93
N ASP A 173 0.92 7.97 9.81
CA ASP A 173 0.25 7.70 8.53
C ASP A 173 0.98 6.55 7.80
N ASN A 174 0.32 5.40 7.68
CA ASN A 174 0.81 4.24 6.94
C ASN A 174 0.15 4.11 5.55
N ASP A 175 -0.78 5.00 5.18
CA ASP A 175 -1.40 5.07 3.85
C ASP A 175 -0.59 6.01 2.95
N VAL A 176 0.68 5.70 2.77
CA VAL A 176 1.64 6.46 1.96
C VAL A 176 2.47 5.51 1.10
N LYS A 177 3.05 6.01 0.02
CA LYS A 177 3.90 5.24 -0.90
C LYS A 177 5.34 5.70 -0.79
N SER A 178 6.28 4.78 -0.95
CA SER A 178 7.72 5.07 -0.97
C SER A 178 8.08 6.13 -2.02
N GLY A 179 8.99 7.03 -1.65
CA GLY A 179 9.48 8.11 -2.50
C GLY A 179 8.44 9.17 -2.86
N ARG A 180 7.36 9.31 -2.09
CA ARG A 180 6.30 10.30 -2.31
C ARG A 180 6.31 11.38 -1.25
N SER A 181 5.94 12.58 -1.66
CA SER A 181 5.80 13.75 -0.79
C SER A 181 4.33 14.07 -0.54
N TYR A 182 4.02 14.43 0.69
CA TYR A 182 2.68 14.73 1.18
C TYR A 182 2.71 16.01 2.02
N LYS A 183 1.57 16.69 2.09
CA LYS A 183 1.32 17.83 2.98
C LYS A 183 0.41 17.41 4.12
N TYR A 184 0.67 17.91 5.31
CA TYR A 184 -0.15 17.67 6.50
C TYR A 184 -0.45 18.97 7.22
N ARG A 185 -1.58 19.00 7.92
CA ARG A 185 -1.95 20.03 8.89
C ARG A 185 -2.79 19.40 10.00
N VAL A 186 -2.75 20.02 11.16
CA VAL A 186 -3.44 19.55 12.36
C VAL A 186 -4.39 20.64 12.85
N PHE A 187 -5.56 20.24 13.31
CA PHE A 187 -6.52 21.08 13.98
C PHE A 187 -6.73 20.57 15.40
N VAL A 188 -7.15 21.43 16.31
CA VAL A 188 -7.71 21.02 17.59
C VAL A 188 -9.22 21.02 17.52
N LYS A 189 -9.87 20.11 18.23
CA LYS A 189 -11.33 20.06 18.40
C LYS A 189 -11.66 20.05 19.88
N THR A 190 -12.52 20.94 20.28
CA THR A 190 -12.95 21.11 21.66
C THR A 190 -14.05 20.12 22.04
N ASN A 191 -14.36 20.03 23.34
CA ASN A 191 -15.42 19.15 23.87
C ASN A 191 -16.82 19.47 23.30
N ASN A 192 -17.10 20.75 22.97
CA ASN A 192 -18.35 21.17 22.34
C ASN A 192 -18.34 21.06 20.82
N GLY A 193 -17.26 20.49 20.23
CA GLY A 193 -17.15 20.25 18.80
C GLY A 193 -16.56 21.39 17.97
N THR A 194 -16.24 22.54 18.57
CA THR A 194 -15.61 23.66 17.85
C THR A 194 -14.22 23.26 17.36
N VAL A 195 -13.93 23.51 16.09
CA VAL A 195 -12.65 23.21 15.43
C VAL A 195 -11.84 24.49 15.25
N SER A 196 -10.55 24.43 15.55
CA SER A 196 -9.62 25.56 15.43
C SER A 196 -9.33 25.93 13.97
N LYS A 197 -8.57 27.02 13.78
CA LYS A 197 -7.83 27.24 12.53
C LYS A 197 -6.81 26.10 12.34
N PRO A 198 -6.35 25.83 11.10
CA PRO A 198 -5.31 24.83 10.85
C PRO A 198 -3.96 25.25 11.47
N SER A 199 -3.12 24.28 11.79
CA SER A 199 -1.70 24.53 12.03
C SER A 199 -0.99 25.02 10.76
N GLN A 200 0.29 25.36 10.88
CA GLN A 200 1.15 25.48 9.70
C GLN A 200 1.12 24.17 8.90
N ILE A 201 1.26 24.31 7.58
CA ILE A 201 1.39 23.16 6.67
C ILE A 201 2.81 22.60 6.81
N ILE A 202 2.90 21.26 6.86
CA ILE A 202 4.16 20.51 6.96
C ILE A 202 4.28 19.61 5.76
N ASP A 203 5.41 19.68 5.08
CA ASP A 203 5.78 18.76 4.01
C ASP A 203 6.55 17.58 4.59
N SER A 204 6.30 16.40 4.05
CA SER A 204 7.03 15.18 4.39
C SER A 204 7.20 14.29 3.18
N THR A 205 8.39 13.72 3.04
CA THR A 205 8.71 12.76 1.97
C THR A 205 9.07 11.42 2.60
N THR A 206 8.49 10.34 2.10
CA THR A 206 8.81 8.98 2.52
C THR A 206 10.12 8.50 1.91
N LYS A 207 10.74 7.48 2.53
CA LYS A 207 11.97 6.86 2.02
C LYS A 207 11.77 6.33 0.61
N GLN A 208 12.75 6.56 -0.26
CA GLN A 208 12.76 6.05 -1.63
C GLN A 208 13.06 4.55 -1.65
N LEU A 209 12.58 3.86 -2.66
CA LEU A 209 12.99 2.49 -2.92
C LEU A 209 14.48 2.45 -3.29
N PRO A 210 15.20 1.34 -2.99
CA PRO A 210 16.55 1.10 -3.51
C PRO A 210 16.60 1.19 -5.04
N SER A 211 17.78 1.50 -5.57
CA SER A 211 18.03 1.47 -7.02
C SER A 211 17.88 0.05 -7.57
N GLU A 212 17.65 -0.07 -8.86
CA GLU A 212 17.64 -1.37 -9.52
C GLU A 212 19.07 -1.94 -9.60
N VAL A 213 19.17 -3.27 -9.67
CA VAL A 213 20.43 -3.97 -9.93
C VAL A 213 20.93 -3.61 -11.33
N ILE A 214 22.24 -3.36 -11.48
CA ILE A 214 22.87 -3.05 -12.74
C ILE A 214 23.84 -4.17 -13.15
N ASN A 215 24.09 -4.28 -14.48
CA ASN A 215 25.00 -5.23 -15.10
C ASN A 215 24.77 -6.70 -14.72
N ALA A 216 23.49 -7.06 -14.51
CA ALA A 216 23.14 -8.45 -14.23
C ALA A 216 23.31 -9.32 -15.46
N GLN A 217 24.04 -10.42 -15.30
CA GLN A 217 24.35 -11.39 -16.35
C GLN A 217 24.08 -12.82 -15.87
N ALA A 218 23.96 -13.75 -16.81
CA ALA A 218 23.83 -15.17 -16.56
C ALA A 218 24.62 -15.98 -17.60
N THR A 219 25.21 -17.09 -17.18
CA THR A 219 25.89 -18.03 -18.10
C THR A 219 24.89 -18.69 -19.05
N LYS A 220 25.38 -19.05 -20.26
CA LYS A 220 24.58 -19.73 -21.30
C LYS A 220 25.10 -21.11 -21.70
N ASN A 221 26.17 -21.58 -21.04
CA ASN A 221 26.87 -22.81 -21.43
C ASN A 221 27.55 -23.51 -20.24
N ALA A 222 27.14 -23.21 -19.01
CA ALA A 222 27.65 -23.95 -17.85
C ALA A 222 26.93 -25.32 -17.72
N PRO A 223 27.67 -26.44 -17.47
CA PRO A 223 27.06 -27.76 -17.36
C PRO A 223 26.14 -27.83 -16.16
N LYS A 224 24.87 -28.18 -16.39
CA LYS A 224 23.81 -28.43 -15.38
C LYS A 224 23.50 -27.30 -14.41
N LYS A 225 24.11 -26.11 -14.59
CA LYS A 225 23.91 -24.97 -13.71
C LYS A 225 23.90 -23.64 -14.50
N ILE A 226 23.36 -22.61 -13.87
CA ILE A 226 23.40 -21.23 -14.37
C ILE A 226 24.04 -20.37 -13.28
N ILE A 227 25.06 -19.60 -13.64
CA ILE A 227 25.74 -18.68 -12.74
C ILE A 227 25.25 -17.27 -13.06
N LEU A 228 24.69 -16.59 -12.06
CA LEU A 228 24.30 -15.18 -12.11
C LEU A 228 25.39 -14.32 -11.51
N THR A 229 25.66 -13.18 -12.11
CA THR A 229 26.56 -12.15 -11.58
C THR A 229 25.96 -10.77 -11.84
N TRP A 230 26.25 -9.81 -10.97
CA TRP A 230 25.81 -8.43 -11.08
C TRP A 230 26.78 -7.51 -10.32
N ASP A 231 26.63 -6.19 -10.51
CA ASP A 231 27.45 -5.24 -9.78
C ASP A 231 27.07 -5.19 -8.30
N SER A 232 28.08 -5.07 -7.45
CA SER A 232 27.88 -4.89 -6.02
C SER A 232 27.32 -3.51 -5.70
N VAL A 233 26.46 -3.44 -4.68
CA VAL A 233 25.91 -2.19 -4.18
C VAL A 233 26.78 -1.63 -3.06
N ALA A 234 27.35 -0.45 -3.30
CA ALA A 234 28.10 0.30 -2.29
C ALA A 234 27.15 1.27 -1.55
N SER A 235 26.37 0.76 -0.61
CA SER A 235 25.45 1.56 0.22
C SER A 235 25.42 1.02 1.64
N ASP A 236 25.57 1.92 2.62
CA ASP A 236 25.42 1.57 4.04
C ASP A 236 24.02 1.05 4.39
N ASP A 237 23.03 1.34 3.56
CA ASP A 237 21.65 0.94 3.71
C ASP A 237 21.33 -0.40 3.00
N PHE A 238 22.29 -0.99 2.30
CA PHE A 238 22.13 -2.29 1.65
C PHE A 238 21.83 -3.40 2.68
N GLY A 239 20.80 -4.19 2.43
CA GLY A 239 20.46 -5.38 3.20
C GLY A 239 20.87 -6.64 2.48
N TYR A 240 20.22 -6.97 1.36
CA TYR A 240 20.47 -8.17 0.58
C TYR A 240 19.83 -8.08 -0.82
N TYR A 241 20.19 -9.01 -1.68
CA TYR A 241 19.53 -9.24 -2.98
C TYR A 241 18.46 -10.30 -2.85
N LYS A 242 17.34 -10.14 -3.57
CA LYS A 242 16.37 -11.19 -3.85
C LYS A 242 16.47 -11.61 -5.31
N ILE A 243 16.45 -12.90 -5.54
CA ILE A 243 16.45 -13.49 -6.88
C ILE A 243 15.11 -14.16 -7.11
N TYR A 244 14.52 -13.86 -8.25
CA TYR A 244 13.29 -14.47 -8.74
C TYR A 244 13.57 -15.18 -10.05
N SER A 245 12.94 -16.34 -10.28
CA SER A 245 13.14 -17.11 -11.51
C SER A 245 11.83 -17.66 -12.09
N THR A 246 11.89 -17.99 -13.36
CA THR A 246 10.84 -18.72 -14.08
C THR A 246 11.45 -19.49 -15.25
N SER A 247 10.83 -20.60 -15.66
CA SER A 247 11.20 -21.35 -16.86
C SER A 247 10.65 -20.74 -18.16
N ASN A 248 9.65 -19.85 -18.07
CA ASN A 248 9.05 -19.17 -19.21
C ASN A 248 8.87 -17.68 -18.89
N LYS A 249 9.38 -16.80 -19.77
CA LYS A 249 9.37 -15.33 -19.56
C LYS A 249 7.97 -14.73 -19.42
N PHE A 250 6.94 -15.40 -19.90
CA PHE A 250 5.54 -14.94 -19.82
C PHE A 250 4.81 -15.38 -18.55
N LEU A 251 5.43 -16.29 -17.75
CA LEU A 251 4.88 -16.72 -16.47
C LEU A 251 5.33 -15.80 -15.32
N PRO A 252 4.59 -15.82 -14.19
CA PRO A 252 5.02 -15.12 -13.00
C PRO A 252 6.39 -15.58 -12.50
N TYR A 253 7.22 -14.64 -12.07
CA TYR A 253 8.51 -14.91 -11.46
C TYR A 253 8.31 -15.26 -9.99
N THR A 254 8.73 -16.44 -9.59
CA THR A 254 8.66 -16.92 -8.21
C THR A 254 9.96 -16.61 -7.46
N TYR A 255 9.84 -16.35 -6.17
CA TYR A 255 11.01 -16.17 -5.29
C TYR A 255 11.88 -17.43 -5.30
N LEU A 256 13.17 -17.27 -5.58
CA LEU A 256 14.15 -18.33 -5.58
C LEU A 256 14.97 -18.30 -4.29
N ILE A 257 15.69 -17.22 -4.03
CA ILE A 257 16.60 -17.09 -2.89
C ILE A 257 16.90 -15.63 -2.55
N LYS A 258 17.43 -15.39 -1.35
CA LYS A 258 18.10 -14.15 -0.95
C LYS A 258 19.60 -14.38 -0.72
N THR A 259 20.43 -13.41 -1.05
CA THR A 259 21.87 -13.45 -0.85
C THR A 259 22.45 -12.06 -0.60
N THR A 260 23.57 -11.96 0.09
CA THR A 260 24.37 -10.73 0.20
C THR A 260 25.51 -10.69 -0.79
N SER A 261 25.80 -11.81 -1.45
CA SER A 261 26.80 -11.91 -2.51
C SER A 261 26.26 -11.29 -3.81
N ASN A 262 27.13 -10.74 -4.63
CA ASN A 262 26.82 -10.26 -5.98
C ASN A 262 26.91 -11.34 -7.05
N SER A 263 26.82 -12.62 -6.64
CA SER A 263 26.73 -13.79 -7.51
C SER A 263 25.88 -14.87 -6.88
N TYR A 264 25.31 -15.72 -7.73
CA TYR A 264 24.54 -16.89 -7.30
C TYR A 264 24.65 -18.02 -8.34
N GLU A 265 24.79 -19.25 -7.87
CA GLU A 265 24.80 -20.45 -8.69
C GLU A 265 23.48 -21.20 -8.53
N ASP A 266 22.71 -21.30 -9.62
CA ASP A 266 21.44 -22.04 -9.70
C ASP A 266 21.70 -23.43 -10.32
N LEU A 267 21.55 -24.47 -9.49
CA LEU A 267 21.71 -25.86 -9.91
C LEU A 267 20.43 -26.38 -10.58
N ILE A 268 20.43 -26.42 -11.89
CA ILE A 268 19.26 -26.81 -12.70
C ILE A 268 19.19 -28.34 -12.85
N ASN A 269 20.35 -29.00 -12.97
CA ASN A 269 20.49 -30.46 -13.20
C ASN A 269 19.87 -30.97 -14.52
N GLU A 270 19.53 -30.08 -15.44
CA GLU A 270 19.01 -30.35 -16.77
C GLU A 270 19.97 -29.81 -17.83
N ASN A 271 20.04 -30.43 -19.00
CA ASN A 271 20.84 -29.97 -20.13
C ASN A 271 19.98 -29.07 -21.04
N GLY A 272 20.57 -28.02 -21.62
CA GLY A 272 19.87 -27.09 -22.54
C GLY A 272 18.69 -26.37 -21.92
N ALA A 273 18.54 -26.38 -20.60
CA ALA A 273 17.44 -25.72 -19.93
C ALA A 273 17.62 -24.20 -19.92
N THR A 274 16.57 -23.49 -20.25
CA THR A 274 16.53 -22.01 -20.18
C THR A 274 15.83 -21.57 -18.90
N ARG A 275 16.36 -20.53 -18.24
CA ARG A 275 15.76 -19.87 -17.10
C ARG A 275 15.84 -18.34 -17.26
N TYR A 276 14.84 -17.66 -16.73
CA TYR A 276 14.71 -16.21 -16.73
C TYR A 276 14.75 -15.72 -15.30
N TYR A 277 15.58 -14.70 -15.04
CA TYR A 277 15.82 -14.19 -13.69
C TYR A 277 15.53 -12.71 -13.60
N LYS A 278 15.01 -12.29 -12.45
CA LYS A 278 14.95 -10.89 -12.02
C LYS A 278 15.58 -10.78 -10.65
N ILE A 279 16.47 -9.81 -10.50
CA ILE A 279 17.22 -9.59 -9.26
C ILE A 279 16.83 -8.22 -8.73
N THR A 280 16.53 -8.13 -7.44
CA THR A 280 16.18 -6.87 -6.75
C THR A 280 17.12 -6.64 -5.58
N ILE A 281 17.22 -5.37 -5.16
CA ILE A 281 17.91 -4.95 -3.95
C ILE A 281 16.86 -4.74 -2.86
N VAL A 282 17.13 -5.21 -1.66
CA VAL A 282 16.35 -4.94 -0.45
C VAL A 282 17.24 -4.21 0.53
N ASP A 283 16.75 -3.07 1.06
CA ASP A 283 17.48 -2.29 2.05
C ASP A 283 17.32 -2.85 3.48
N LYS A 284 17.98 -2.22 4.46
CA LYS A 284 17.89 -2.61 5.87
C LYS A 284 16.51 -2.43 6.49
N ASP A 285 15.68 -1.55 5.92
CA ASP A 285 14.29 -1.33 6.34
C ASP A 285 13.30 -2.30 5.69
N GLY A 286 13.77 -3.11 4.73
CA GLY A 286 12.96 -4.09 4.00
C GLY A 286 12.29 -3.54 2.75
N LEU A 287 12.60 -2.32 2.33
CA LEU A 287 12.13 -1.79 1.06
C LEU A 287 12.84 -2.48 -0.10
N GLU A 288 12.07 -2.95 -1.06
CA GLU A 288 12.56 -3.66 -2.23
C GLU A 288 12.54 -2.75 -3.46
N SER A 289 13.63 -2.78 -4.24
CA SER A 289 13.72 -2.07 -5.52
C SER A 289 12.64 -2.55 -6.49
N LYS A 290 12.37 -1.78 -7.53
CA LYS A 290 11.53 -2.27 -8.63
C LYS A 290 12.20 -3.50 -9.25
N LYS A 291 11.38 -4.45 -9.69
CA LYS A 291 11.86 -5.57 -10.51
C LYS A 291 12.23 -5.02 -11.89
N PRO A 292 13.40 -5.43 -12.43
CA PRO A 292 13.79 -5.03 -13.78
C PRO A 292 12.71 -5.33 -14.82
N GLY A 293 12.53 -4.47 -15.81
CA GLY A 293 11.59 -4.68 -16.90
C GLY A 293 11.93 -5.96 -17.66
N GLU A 294 13.17 -6.05 -18.15
CA GLU A 294 13.69 -7.22 -18.85
C GLU A 294 14.38 -8.19 -17.90
N PRO A 295 14.19 -9.51 -18.10
CA PRO A 295 14.86 -10.53 -17.30
C PRO A 295 16.27 -10.79 -17.83
N VAL A 296 17.14 -11.28 -16.95
CA VAL A 296 18.41 -11.93 -17.32
C VAL A 296 18.10 -13.36 -17.75
N VAL A 297 18.64 -13.76 -18.91
CA VAL A 297 18.41 -15.10 -19.48
C VAL A 297 19.65 -15.95 -19.32
N GLY A 298 19.53 -17.05 -18.62
CA GLY A 298 20.57 -18.07 -18.49
C GLY A 298 20.18 -19.39 -19.16
N MET A 299 21.18 -20.14 -19.57
CA MET A 299 21.00 -21.47 -20.15
C MET A 299 22.07 -22.42 -19.62
N THR A 300 21.69 -23.67 -19.38
CA THR A 300 22.66 -24.73 -19.13
C THR A 300 23.26 -25.22 -20.45
N LEU A 301 24.43 -25.88 -20.36
CA LEU A 301 25.07 -26.49 -21.51
C LEU A 301 24.10 -27.50 -22.17
N ALA A 302 23.90 -27.33 -23.47
CA ALA A 302 23.10 -28.30 -24.25
C ALA A 302 23.83 -29.63 -24.36
N ALA A 303 23.08 -30.72 -24.50
CA ALA A 303 23.68 -32.00 -24.86
C ALA A 303 24.31 -31.91 -26.26
N ILE A 304 25.36 -32.72 -26.46
CA ILE A 304 25.94 -32.91 -27.78
C ILE A 304 24.98 -33.66 -28.70
N GLU A 305 25.19 -33.57 -30.01
CA GLU A 305 24.34 -34.26 -30.99
C GLU A 305 24.38 -35.78 -30.82
N ALA A 306 23.27 -36.44 -31.11
CA ALA A 306 23.16 -37.88 -31.07
C ALA A 306 24.09 -38.53 -32.11
N PRO A 307 24.77 -39.65 -31.79
CA PRO A 307 25.54 -40.41 -32.78
C PRO A 307 24.65 -40.92 -33.92
N VAL A 308 25.24 -41.15 -35.07
CA VAL A 308 24.58 -41.78 -36.23
C VAL A 308 25.25 -43.10 -36.49
N ILE A 309 24.55 -44.23 -36.32
CA ILE A 309 25.09 -45.53 -36.65
C ILE A 309 25.27 -45.61 -38.16
N SER A 310 26.52 -45.71 -38.59
CA SER A 310 26.92 -45.75 -39.97
C SER A 310 26.98 -47.16 -40.55
N SER A 311 27.23 -48.17 -39.68
CA SER A 311 27.23 -49.58 -40.07
C SER A 311 26.85 -50.47 -38.91
N ILE A 312 26.15 -51.57 -39.22
CA ILE A 312 25.90 -52.73 -38.35
C ILE A 312 26.08 -53.97 -39.21
N VAL A 313 27.04 -54.80 -38.83
CA VAL A 313 27.33 -56.10 -39.44
C VAL A 313 27.48 -57.17 -38.38
N GLY A 314 27.10 -58.39 -38.66
CA GLY A 314 27.20 -59.47 -37.70
C GLY A 314 27.31 -60.84 -38.35
N ASP A 315 27.82 -61.77 -37.57
CA ASP A 315 27.84 -63.18 -37.90
C ASP A 315 27.27 -63.98 -36.74
N SER A 316 27.39 -65.34 -36.78
CA SER A 316 26.86 -66.20 -35.71
C SER A 316 27.48 -66.01 -34.31
N THR A 317 28.54 -65.20 -34.18
CA THR A 317 29.34 -65.09 -32.96
C THR A 317 29.39 -63.60 -32.45
N ALA A 318 29.28 -62.65 -33.31
CA ALA A 318 29.47 -61.24 -32.93
C ALA A 318 28.68 -60.27 -33.80
N VAL A 319 28.38 -59.12 -33.25
CA VAL A 319 27.86 -57.91 -33.97
C VAL A 319 28.83 -56.77 -33.82
N LYS A 320 29.27 -56.19 -34.94
CA LYS A 320 30.08 -54.98 -34.98
C LYS A 320 29.25 -53.80 -35.41
N LEU A 321 29.28 -52.74 -34.58
CA LEU A 321 28.70 -51.43 -34.87
C LEU A 321 29.81 -50.41 -35.13
N THR A 322 29.55 -49.49 -36.06
CA THR A 322 30.33 -48.27 -36.22
C THR A 322 29.37 -47.09 -36.32
N TRP A 323 29.82 -45.91 -35.85
CA TRP A 323 29.00 -44.71 -35.85
C TRP A 323 29.85 -43.47 -36.04
N ASP A 324 29.19 -42.42 -36.50
CA ASP A 324 29.71 -41.06 -36.56
C ASP A 324 29.16 -40.28 -35.36
N ALA A 325 29.98 -39.43 -34.76
CA ALA A 325 29.60 -38.66 -33.59
C ALA A 325 30.33 -37.31 -33.55
N SER A 326 29.87 -36.41 -32.69
CA SER A 326 30.50 -35.13 -32.42
C SER A 326 31.94 -35.32 -31.87
N GLU A 327 32.88 -34.50 -32.30
CA GLU A 327 34.26 -34.45 -31.78
C GLU A 327 34.32 -34.13 -30.27
N LYS A 328 33.25 -33.60 -29.71
CA LYS A 328 33.12 -33.36 -28.26
C LYS A 328 32.78 -34.61 -27.44
N ALA A 329 32.45 -35.71 -28.08
CA ALA A 329 32.19 -36.97 -27.38
C ALA A 329 33.48 -37.54 -26.79
N GLN A 330 33.45 -37.84 -25.51
CA GLN A 330 34.59 -38.44 -24.78
C GLN A 330 34.43 -39.97 -24.66
N SER A 331 33.20 -40.43 -24.57
CA SER A 331 32.87 -41.86 -24.49
C SER A 331 31.46 -42.13 -25.03
N PHE A 332 31.10 -43.40 -25.14
CA PHE A 332 29.80 -43.83 -25.64
C PHE A 332 29.19 -44.92 -24.72
N THR A 333 27.86 -44.95 -24.74
CA THR A 333 27.06 -46.04 -24.20
C THR A 333 26.30 -46.71 -25.33
N VAL A 334 26.49 -47.98 -25.52
CA VAL A 334 25.73 -48.82 -26.46
C VAL A 334 24.63 -49.52 -25.67
N ILE A 335 23.38 -49.39 -26.14
CA ILE A 335 22.21 -50.05 -25.60
C ILE A 335 21.78 -51.14 -26.59
N ARG A 336 21.73 -52.38 -26.17
CA ARG A 336 21.21 -53.53 -26.92
C ARG A 336 19.85 -53.92 -26.35
N GLU A 337 18.87 -54.11 -27.21
CA GLU A 337 17.58 -54.75 -26.92
C GLU A 337 17.48 -56.04 -27.73
N GLY A 338 17.01 -57.14 -27.14
CA GLY A 338 16.85 -58.45 -27.80
C GLY A 338 17.53 -59.55 -26.99
N GLY A 339 17.29 -60.81 -27.36
CA GLY A 339 17.81 -61.95 -26.61
C GLY A 339 17.26 -62.07 -25.19
N GLY A 340 16.10 -61.50 -24.89
CA GLY A 340 15.40 -61.61 -23.61
C GLY A 340 15.64 -60.51 -22.60
N SER A 341 16.58 -59.56 -22.84
CA SER A 341 16.83 -58.42 -21.93
C SER A 341 17.49 -57.25 -22.64
N GLU A 342 17.32 -56.03 -22.05
CA GLU A 342 18.14 -54.86 -22.39
C GLU A 342 19.50 -54.97 -21.72
N GLN A 343 20.57 -54.71 -22.48
CA GLN A 343 21.94 -54.59 -21.94
C GLN A 343 22.54 -53.24 -22.30
N LYS A 344 23.35 -52.69 -21.37
CA LYS A 344 24.06 -51.42 -21.54
C LYS A 344 25.56 -51.65 -21.41
N PHE A 345 26.29 -51.23 -22.44
CA PHE A 345 27.74 -51.25 -22.47
C PHE A 345 28.21 -49.80 -22.37
N THR A 346 28.87 -49.43 -21.27
CA THR A 346 29.27 -48.08 -20.95
C THR A 346 30.77 -47.85 -21.10
N ASN A 347 31.21 -46.58 -21.14
CA ASN A 347 32.63 -46.19 -21.25
C ASN A 347 33.35 -46.73 -22.49
N ILE A 348 32.64 -46.88 -23.59
CA ILE A 348 33.21 -47.24 -24.86
C ILE A 348 34.00 -46.05 -25.40
N THR A 349 35.25 -46.25 -25.80
CA THR A 349 36.11 -45.27 -26.43
C THR A 349 36.23 -45.54 -27.91
N GLY A 350 36.28 -44.50 -28.74
CA GLY A 350 36.26 -44.62 -30.19
C GLY A 350 34.86 -44.89 -30.76
N ASN A 351 34.79 -44.97 -32.07
CA ASN A 351 33.53 -44.95 -32.83
C ASN A 351 33.12 -46.34 -33.30
N GLU A 352 33.53 -47.41 -32.59
CA GLU A 352 33.14 -48.81 -32.88
C GLU A 352 32.90 -49.60 -31.61
N PHE A 353 32.08 -50.62 -31.72
CA PHE A 353 31.81 -51.58 -30.65
C PHE A 353 31.54 -52.95 -31.23
N VAL A 354 32.08 -53.98 -30.58
CA VAL A 354 31.86 -55.37 -30.94
C VAL A 354 31.14 -56.09 -29.79
N ASP A 355 29.92 -56.56 -30.06
CA ASP A 355 29.14 -57.37 -29.12
C ASP A 355 29.37 -58.89 -29.41
N ASN A 356 30.13 -59.54 -28.55
CA ASN A 356 30.40 -60.97 -28.63
C ASN A 356 29.40 -61.80 -27.81
N SER A 357 28.33 -61.20 -27.33
CA SER A 357 27.32 -61.83 -26.46
C SER A 357 25.99 -62.08 -27.19
N VAL A 358 26.05 -62.20 -28.50
CA VAL A 358 24.88 -62.45 -29.35
C VAL A 358 24.67 -63.93 -29.54
N ALA A 359 23.44 -64.40 -29.83
CA ALA A 359 23.11 -65.80 -30.04
C ALA A 359 22.46 -65.99 -31.41
N TYR A 360 22.82 -67.14 -32.04
CA TYR A 360 22.24 -67.56 -33.32
C TYR A 360 20.70 -67.61 -33.28
N GLY A 361 20.05 -67.20 -34.32
CA GLY A 361 18.59 -67.22 -34.43
C GLY A 361 17.86 -66.09 -33.68
N GLN A 362 18.59 -65.13 -33.08
CA GLN A 362 18.03 -64.00 -32.34
C GLN A 362 18.07 -62.72 -33.15
N LYS A 363 17.15 -61.87 -32.87
CA LYS A 363 17.13 -60.45 -33.39
C LYS A 363 17.57 -59.50 -32.28
N TYR A 364 18.44 -58.58 -32.66
CA TYR A 364 18.95 -57.53 -31.79
C TYR A 364 18.75 -56.15 -32.37
N SER A 365 18.60 -55.19 -31.51
CA SER A 365 18.62 -53.79 -31.91
C SER A 365 19.52 -52.97 -31.02
N TYR A 366 20.21 -52.02 -31.60
CA TYR A 366 21.20 -51.20 -30.93
C TYR A 366 20.93 -49.74 -31.05
N LYS A 367 21.25 -49.00 -29.98
CA LYS A 367 21.30 -47.54 -29.96
C LYS A 367 22.62 -47.11 -29.33
N VAL A 368 23.14 -45.98 -29.76
CA VAL A 368 24.38 -45.38 -29.24
C VAL A 368 24.07 -44.01 -28.64
N ILE A 369 24.60 -43.77 -27.45
CA ILE A 369 24.52 -42.49 -26.74
C ILE A 369 25.96 -41.98 -26.62
N ALA A 370 26.24 -40.75 -27.04
CA ALA A 370 27.49 -40.07 -26.80
C ALA A 370 27.50 -39.39 -25.42
N VAL A 371 28.65 -39.34 -24.77
CA VAL A 371 28.87 -38.71 -23.46
C VAL A 371 29.99 -37.69 -23.62
N ASP A 372 29.75 -36.44 -23.24
CA ASP A 372 30.73 -35.36 -23.32
C ASP A 372 31.73 -35.35 -22.12
N GLU A 373 32.63 -34.37 -22.11
CA GLU A 373 33.65 -34.21 -21.06
C GLU A 373 33.06 -33.91 -19.66
N TYR A 374 31.80 -33.46 -19.60
CA TYR A 374 31.09 -33.14 -18.36
C TYR A 374 30.19 -34.31 -17.91
N GLY A 375 30.20 -35.45 -18.60
CA GLY A 375 29.32 -36.58 -18.34
C GLY A 375 27.86 -36.36 -18.78
N ILE A 376 27.63 -35.42 -19.72
CA ILE A 376 26.30 -35.13 -20.26
C ILE A 376 26.05 -36.07 -21.44
N ASN A 377 24.95 -36.82 -21.39
CA ASN A 377 24.52 -37.73 -22.43
C ASN A 377 23.84 -36.97 -23.57
N SER A 378 24.14 -37.36 -24.82
CA SER A 378 23.32 -37.02 -25.97
C SER A 378 21.97 -37.73 -25.94
N ASP A 379 21.06 -37.38 -26.85
CA ASP A 379 19.98 -38.29 -27.21
C ASP A 379 20.54 -39.56 -27.81
N ALA A 380 19.76 -40.65 -27.75
CA ALA A 380 20.16 -41.92 -28.37
C ALA A 380 20.08 -41.79 -29.91
N SER A 381 20.98 -42.47 -30.61
CA SER A 381 20.91 -42.64 -32.05
C SER A 381 19.58 -43.25 -32.50
N ALA A 382 19.31 -43.17 -33.78
CA ALA A 382 18.30 -44.02 -34.41
C ALA A 382 18.63 -45.50 -34.14
N LYS A 383 17.62 -46.34 -34.01
CA LYS A 383 17.72 -47.77 -33.78
C LYS A 383 18.26 -48.48 -35.03
N ALA A 384 19.31 -49.29 -34.86
CA ALA A 384 19.80 -50.19 -35.91
C ALA A 384 19.47 -51.64 -35.52
N GLU A 385 18.96 -52.41 -36.46
CA GLU A 385 18.51 -53.79 -36.20
C GLU A 385 19.28 -54.76 -37.03
N ILE A 386 19.53 -55.97 -36.46
CA ILE A 386 20.18 -57.10 -37.13
C ILE A 386 19.59 -58.42 -36.65
N ALA A 387 19.48 -59.37 -37.56
CA ALA A 387 19.21 -60.81 -37.22
C ALA A 387 20.49 -61.60 -37.35
N ILE A 388 20.70 -62.44 -36.40
CA ILE A 388 21.84 -63.35 -36.39
C ILE A 388 21.45 -64.70 -37.00
N GLU A 389 21.93 -64.94 -38.21
CA GLU A 389 21.58 -66.08 -39.05
C GLU A 389 22.78 -67.03 -39.21
#